data_f445dcfde6aa8974a83189e50f589cda
#
_entry.id   f445dcfde6aa8974a83189e50f589cda
#
_cell.length_a   1.000
_cell.length_b   1.000
_cell.length_c   1.000
_cell.angle_alpha   90.00
_cell.angle_beta   90.00
_cell.angle_gamma   90.00
#
_symmetry.space_group_name_H-M   'P 1'
#
loop_
_entity.id
_entity.type
_entity.pdbx_description
1 polymer ?
#
loop_
_entity_poly.entity_id
_entity_poly.type
_entity_poly.pdbx_seq_one_letter_code
_entity_poly.pdbx_strand_id
1 'polypeptide(L)'
;VVGMDLVLLVIAADEGIMPQTREHMDILNLLGIEKSIIVLNKCDLVDDEWLELVEEDVKDELAGTFLEGAPVVEVSAATGQGLDKLIDEIVHLTSDDIVQKDIHTIPRLPIDRAFTLSGFGTIITGTLVSGTISKEDTLEMYPIGKECKIRSIQVHGEDKKECYAGQRVAINLSNIKKKEIKRGCVLAPVNSMKNTDLLDVKLNVLDSSLRVLTNHSRLHFFTGTSEVLCRAVLLDKEEIGPGESGYVQLRLEEEIAVRRGDKFVVRFYSPMETIGGGVILEPNPKIKRRFQDDVIEELERKESGSSADVIALHAKAHGDTLISCAELAKLTALSPEEVAEDVKELEEEGTIYTFPMRKDTYVWHADSEREAAKKLTDALKKYEEEHPYR
;
A
#
# COMPACT_ATOMS: atom_id res chain seq x y z
N VAL A 1 -4.92 -9.72 3.47
CA VAL A 1 -3.62 -10.15 2.89
C VAL A 1 -2.52 -9.11 3.10
N VAL A 2 -2.61 -8.24 4.11
CA VAL A 2 -1.56 -7.25 4.40
C VAL A 2 -0.50 -7.87 5.28
N GLY A 3 0.77 -7.76 4.86
CA GLY A 3 1.90 -8.21 5.65
C GLY A 3 2.15 -9.73 5.64
N MET A 4 1.64 -10.44 4.65
CA MET A 4 1.96 -11.86 4.44
C MET A 4 3.22 -12.01 3.60
N ASP A 5 4.10 -12.91 4.02
CA ASP A 5 5.38 -13.18 3.37
C ASP A 5 5.36 -14.53 2.64
N LEU A 6 4.49 -15.43 3.04
CA LEU A 6 4.27 -16.76 2.45
C LEU A 6 2.77 -17.06 2.41
N VAL A 7 2.30 -17.70 1.35
CA VAL A 7 0.92 -18.16 1.19
C VAL A 7 0.89 -19.66 1.02
N LEU A 8 -0.01 -20.32 1.73
CA LEU A 8 -0.39 -21.69 1.49
C LEU A 8 -1.67 -21.70 0.64
N LEU A 9 -1.57 -22.08 -0.62
CA LEU A 9 -2.72 -22.30 -1.49
C LEU A 9 -3.25 -23.71 -1.27
N VAL A 10 -4.32 -23.84 -0.48
CA VAL A 10 -4.87 -25.15 -0.13
C VAL A 10 -5.95 -25.55 -1.12
N ILE A 11 -5.72 -26.66 -1.79
CA ILE A 11 -6.60 -27.27 -2.80
C ILE A 11 -7.02 -28.64 -2.28
N ALA A 12 -8.30 -28.97 -2.37
CA ALA A 12 -8.79 -30.30 -2.01
C ALA A 12 -8.51 -31.27 -3.16
N ALA A 13 -7.81 -32.36 -2.88
CA ALA A 13 -7.43 -33.36 -3.90
C ALA A 13 -8.63 -34.04 -4.56
N ASP A 14 -9.77 -34.11 -3.87
CA ASP A 14 -11.04 -34.64 -4.40
C ASP A 14 -11.79 -33.67 -5.33
N GLU A 15 -11.45 -32.37 -5.31
CA GLU A 15 -12.16 -31.32 -6.06
C GLU A 15 -11.28 -30.62 -7.12
N GLY A 16 -9.96 -30.59 -6.92
CA GLY A 16 -9.02 -29.84 -7.78
C GLY A 16 -9.17 -28.32 -7.71
N ILE A 17 -8.72 -27.61 -8.75
CA ILE A 17 -8.79 -26.15 -8.81
C ILE A 17 -10.21 -25.68 -9.15
N MET A 18 -10.83 -24.96 -8.23
CA MET A 18 -12.15 -24.38 -8.35
C MET A 18 -12.08 -22.92 -8.83
N PRO A 19 -13.16 -22.37 -9.41
CA PRO A 19 -13.18 -20.96 -9.86
C PRO A 19 -12.80 -19.96 -8.78
N GLN A 20 -13.17 -20.21 -7.52
CA GLN A 20 -12.78 -19.38 -6.39
C GLN A 20 -11.27 -19.42 -6.11
N THR A 21 -10.62 -20.56 -6.37
CA THR A 21 -9.17 -20.70 -6.24
C THR A 21 -8.46 -19.79 -7.23
N ARG A 22 -8.94 -19.74 -8.48
CA ARG A 22 -8.40 -18.84 -9.52
C ARG A 22 -8.54 -17.37 -9.13
N GLU A 23 -9.72 -16.95 -8.64
CA GLU A 23 -9.91 -15.56 -8.15
C GLU A 23 -8.94 -15.23 -7.02
N HIS A 24 -8.70 -16.16 -6.10
CA HIS A 24 -7.72 -15.95 -5.02
C HIS A 24 -6.30 -15.83 -5.56
N MET A 25 -5.93 -16.64 -6.54
CA MET A 25 -4.61 -16.56 -7.21
C MET A 25 -4.43 -15.20 -7.88
N ASP A 26 -5.41 -14.72 -8.63
CA ASP A 26 -5.38 -13.41 -9.25
C ASP A 26 -5.18 -12.28 -8.22
N ILE A 27 -5.90 -12.34 -7.10
CA ILE A 27 -5.74 -11.38 -6.00
C ILE A 27 -4.35 -11.44 -5.38
N LEU A 28 -3.79 -12.63 -5.16
CA LEU A 28 -2.45 -12.81 -4.60
C LEU A 28 -1.38 -12.24 -5.54
N ASN A 29 -1.53 -12.46 -6.85
CA ASN A 29 -0.66 -11.88 -7.86
C ASN A 29 -0.70 -10.34 -7.85
N LEU A 30 -1.89 -9.75 -7.83
CA LEU A 30 -2.07 -8.30 -7.73
C LEU A 30 -1.45 -7.71 -6.47
N LEU A 31 -1.42 -8.47 -5.38
CA LEU A 31 -0.81 -8.05 -4.11
C LEU A 31 0.70 -8.28 -4.08
N GLY A 32 1.27 -8.91 -5.12
CA GLY A 32 2.70 -9.13 -5.25
C GLY A 32 3.27 -10.11 -4.21
N ILE A 33 2.55 -11.19 -3.94
CA ILE A 33 3.06 -12.29 -3.11
C ILE A 33 4.03 -13.11 -3.96
N GLU A 34 5.25 -13.29 -3.47
CA GLU A 34 6.32 -13.97 -4.22
C GLU A 34 6.54 -15.42 -3.78
N LYS A 35 6.23 -15.74 -2.52
CA LYS A 35 6.45 -17.09 -1.96
C LYS A 35 5.15 -17.80 -1.67
N SER A 36 5.02 -19.01 -2.17
CA SER A 36 3.82 -19.84 -1.98
C SER A 36 4.16 -21.32 -1.95
N ILE A 37 3.32 -22.08 -1.27
CA ILE A 37 3.30 -23.54 -1.28
C ILE A 37 1.90 -23.97 -1.70
N ILE A 38 1.82 -24.89 -2.65
CA ILE A 38 0.57 -25.53 -3.04
C ILE A 38 0.35 -26.73 -2.12
N VAL A 39 -0.75 -26.76 -1.42
CA VAL A 39 -1.09 -27.81 -0.48
C VAL A 39 -2.27 -28.61 -1.02
N LEU A 40 -2.01 -29.83 -1.52
CA LEU A 40 -3.05 -30.77 -1.90
C LEU A 40 -3.56 -31.48 -0.64
N ASN A 41 -4.66 -30.99 -0.08
CA ASN A 41 -5.25 -31.52 1.14
C ASN A 41 -6.29 -32.60 0.82
N LYS A 42 -6.65 -33.40 1.81
CA LYS A 42 -7.56 -34.54 1.71
C LYS A 42 -7.00 -35.70 0.85
N CYS A 43 -5.69 -35.85 0.79
CA CYS A 43 -5.06 -36.94 0.02
C CYS A 43 -5.48 -38.33 0.52
N ASP A 44 -6.02 -38.46 1.72
CA ASP A 44 -6.59 -39.70 2.28
C ASP A 44 -7.92 -40.13 1.65
N LEU A 45 -8.57 -39.27 0.87
CA LEU A 45 -9.86 -39.57 0.22
C LEU A 45 -9.73 -40.05 -1.22
N VAL A 46 -8.52 -40.02 -1.79
CA VAL A 46 -8.22 -40.36 -3.18
C VAL A 46 -7.12 -41.42 -3.24
N ASP A 47 -7.04 -42.13 -4.34
CA ASP A 47 -5.94 -43.10 -4.58
C ASP A 47 -4.72 -42.38 -5.21
N ASP A 48 -3.60 -43.07 -5.24
CA ASP A 48 -2.33 -42.50 -5.71
C ASP A 48 -2.39 -42.11 -7.21
N GLU A 49 -3.10 -42.87 -8.05
CA GLU A 49 -3.27 -42.57 -9.49
C GLU A 49 -4.06 -41.27 -9.68
N TRP A 50 -5.11 -41.06 -8.90
CA TRP A 50 -5.90 -39.82 -8.92
C TRP A 50 -5.10 -38.63 -8.40
N LEU A 51 -4.31 -38.84 -7.35
CA LEU A 51 -3.49 -37.81 -6.73
C LEU A 51 -2.42 -37.29 -7.69
N GLU A 52 -1.72 -38.18 -8.40
CA GLU A 52 -0.76 -37.83 -9.46
C GLU A 52 -1.43 -37.00 -10.58
N LEU A 53 -2.63 -37.40 -10.99
CA LEU A 53 -3.39 -36.69 -12.04
C LEU A 53 -3.81 -35.29 -11.61
N VAL A 54 -4.29 -35.14 -10.37
CA VAL A 54 -4.64 -33.82 -9.81
C VAL A 54 -3.40 -32.93 -9.63
N GLU A 55 -2.26 -33.51 -9.24
CA GLU A 55 -1.00 -32.74 -9.15
C GLU A 55 -0.54 -32.23 -10.51
N GLU A 56 -0.68 -33.05 -11.58
CA GLU A 56 -0.36 -32.65 -12.95
C GLU A 56 -1.31 -31.55 -13.44
N ASP A 57 -2.62 -31.74 -13.25
CA ASP A 57 -3.63 -30.71 -13.60
C ASP A 57 -3.39 -29.37 -12.87
N VAL A 58 -3.01 -29.45 -11.60
CA VAL A 58 -2.68 -28.25 -10.81
C VAL A 58 -1.43 -27.56 -11.36
N LYS A 59 -0.39 -28.30 -11.70
CA LYS A 59 0.84 -27.74 -12.29
C LYS A 59 0.57 -27.08 -13.64
N ASP A 60 -0.22 -27.72 -14.48
CA ASP A 60 -0.60 -27.19 -15.78
C ASP A 60 -1.41 -25.90 -15.65
N GLU A 61 -2.35 -25.84 -14.71
CA GLU A 61 -3.17 -24.65 -14.46
C GLU A 61 -2.34 -23.49 -13.87
N LEU A 62 -1.26 -23.78 -13.15
CA LEU A 62 -0.36 -22.79 -12.56
C LEU A 62 0.72 -22.32 -13.53
N ALA A 63 0.91 -22.99 -14.66
CA ALA A 63 1.89 -22.61 -15.68
C ALA A 63 1.61 -21.20 -16.22
N GLY A 64 2.67 -20.37 -16.32
CA GLY A 64 2.54 -18.96 -16.71
C GLY A 64 2.00 -18.03 -15.63
N THR A 65 1.67 -18.53 -14.45
CA THR A 65 1.29 -17.70 -13.29
C THR A 65 2.49 -17.45 -12.37
N PHE A 66 2.35 -16.54 -11.41
CA PHE A 66 3.37 -16.31 -10.38
C PHE A 66 3.61 -17.53 -9.45
N LEU A 67 2.74 -18.53 -9.50
CA LEU A 67 2.84 -19.79 -8.75
C LEU A 67 3.54 -20.90 -9.53
N GLU A 68 3.97 -20.65 -10.76
CA GLU A 68 4.73 -21.60 -11.54
C GLU A 68 6.03 -22.00 -10.82
N GLY A 69 6.23 -23.30 -10.65
CA GLY A 69 7.37 -23.83 -9.91
C GLY A 69 7.25 -23.78 -8.38
N ALA A 70 6.12 -23.32 -7.83
CA ALA A 70 5.87 -23.41 -6.40
C ALA A 70 5.84 -24.88 -5.94
N PRO A 71 6.44 -25.21 -4.78
CA PRO A 71 6.43 -26.58 -4.27
C PRO A 71 5.00 -27.06 -4.01
N VAL A 72 4.72 -28.31 -4.40
CA VAL A 72 3.46 -29.00 -4.15
C VAL A 72 3.66 -30.00 -3.03
N VAL A 73 2.82 -29.93 -2.00
CA VAL A 73 2.87 -30.81 -0.84
C VAL A 73 1.52 -31.48 -0.63
N GLU A 74 1.52 -32.79 -0.68
CA GLU A 74 0.35 -33.62 -0.40
C GLU A 74 0.16 -33.80 1.10
N VAL A 75 -1.03 -33.48 1.60
CA VAL A 75 -1.34 -33.59 3.01
C VAL A 75 -2.75 -34.16 3.25
N SER A 76 -2.94 -34.73 4.41
CA SER A 76 -4.26 -34.93 5.01
C SER A 76 -4.28 -34.31 6.38
N ALA A 77 -4.98 -33.20 6.50
CA ALA A 77 -5.16 -32.55 7.80
C ALA A 77 -5.94 -33.42 8.80
N ALA A 78 -6.74 -34.37 8.31
CA ALA A 78 -7.52 -35.27 9.14
C ALA A 78 -6.66 -36.39 9.76
N THR A 79 -5.72 -36.96 8.99
CA THR A 79 -4.87 -38.05 9.44
C THR A 79 -3.50 -37.63 9.94
N GLY A 80 -3.07 -36.41 9.59
CA GLY A 80 -1.72 -35.90 9.85
C GLY A 80 -0.69 -36.27 8.79
N GLN A 81 -1.07 -37.00 7.74
CA GLN A 81 -0.18 -37.38 6.66
C GLN A 81 0.39 -36.14 5.95
N GLY A 82 1.70 -36.13 5.70
CA GLY A 82 2.39 -35.09 4.94
C GLY A 82 2.60 -33.76 5.70
N LEU A 83 2.10 -33.61 6.93
CA LEU A 83 2.27 -32.36 7.69
C LEU A 83 3.74 -32.05 8.01
N ASP A 84 4.56 -33.09 8.27
CA ASP A 84 5.99 -32.88 8.52
C ASP A 84 6.69 -32.31 7.29
N LYS A 85 6.37 -32.82 6.08
CA LYS A 85 6.90 -32.29 4.81
C LYS A 85 6.47 -30.84 4.59
N LEU A 86 5.22 -30.52 4.90
CA LEU A 86 4.72 -29.15 4.79
C LEU A 86 5.47 -28.20 5.74
N ILE A 87 5.73 -28.62 6.96
CA ILE A 87 6.51 -27.85 7.94
C ILE A 87 7.95 -27.64 7.44
N ASP A 88 8.59 -28.69 6.93
CA ASP A 88 9.95 -28.61 6.40
C ASP A 88 10.01 -27.62 5.22
N GLU A 89 9.02 -27.63 4.32
CA GLU A 89 8.95 -26.70 3.19
C GLU A 89 8.70 -25.25 3.63
N ILE A 90 7.84 -25.03 4.62
CA ILE A 90 7.64 -23.71 5.23
C ILE A 90 8.96 -23.22 5.83
N VAL A 91 9.67 -24.06 6.58
CA VAL A 91 10.96 -23.70 7.18
C VAL A 91 11.98 -23.37 6.09
N HIS A 92 12.06 -24.19 5.03
CA HIS A 92 12.98 -23.97 3.91
C HIS A 92 12.73 -22.59 3.25
N LEU A 93 11.50 -22.30 2.85
CA LEU A 93 11.15 -21.05 2.18
C LEU A 93 11.24 -19.82 3.09
N THR A 94 11.19 -20.00 4.41
CA THR A 94 11.28 -18.90 5.37
C THR A 94 12.67 -18.72 5.97
N SER A 95 13.63 -19.67 5.79
CA SER A 95 14.96 -19.59 6.39
C SER A 95 15.95 -18.74 5.60
N ASP A 96 15.87 -18.72 4.27
CA ASP A 96 16.94 -18.20 3.43
C ASP A 96 16.74 -16.74 2.96
N ASP A 97 15.50 -16.21 2.95
CA ASP A 97 15.20 -14.87 2.41
C ASP A 97 14.00 -14.21 3.09
N ILE A 98 13.93 -14.23 4.41
CA ILE A 98 12.98 -13.34 5.06
C ILE A 98 13.51 -11.91 4.89
N VAL A 99 12.93 -11.16 3.97
CA VAL A 99 13.05 -9.70 3.99
C VAL A 99 12.57 -9.25 5.37
N GLN A 100 13.52 -8.95 6.25
CA GLN A 100 13.18 -8.42 7.57
C GLN A 100 12.36 -7.17 7.33
N LYS A 101 11.10 -7.19 7.78
CA LYS A 101 10.28 -5.99 7.73
C LYS A 101 10.97 -4.90 8.51
N ASP A 102 10.97 -3.70 7.95
CA ASP A 102 11.66 -2.59 8.55
C ASP A 102 10.97 -2.20 9.86
N ILE A 103 11.67 -2.49 10.97
CA ILE A 103 11.24 -2.16 12.32
C ILE A 103 11.61 -0.73 12.75
N HIS A 104 12.43 -0.04 11.95
CA HIS A 104 12.94 1.31 12.25
C HIS A 104 12.13 2.40 11.54
N THR A 105 11.34 2.05 10.51
CA THR A 105 10.45 3.00 9.84
C THR A 105 9.25 3.38 10.70
N ILE A 106 8.46 4.33 10.22
CA ILE A 106 7.24 4.80 10.86
C ILE A 106 6.25 3.64 11.07
N PRO A 107 5.82 3.37 12.32
CA PRO A 107 4.89 2.30 12.60
C PRO A 107 3.53 2.54 11.95
N ARG A 108 2.94 1.48 11.38
CA ARG A 108 1.63 1.52 10.76
C ARG A 108 0.86 0.22 11.01
N LEU A 109 -0.27 0.34 11.69
CA LEU A 109 -1.15 -0.78 12.04
C LEU A 109 -2.54 -0.61 11.40
N PRO A 110 -2.81 -1.21 10.24
CA PRO A 110 -4.16 -1.33 9.71
C PRO A 110 -5.03 -2.19 10.62
N ILE A 111 -6.22 -1.70 10.94
CA ILE A 111 -7.12 -2.35 11.90
C ILE A 111 -8.11 -3.25 11.16
N ASP A 112 -8.13 -4.52 11.52
CA ASP A 112 -9.09 -5.49 11.00
C ASP A 112 -10.31 -5.69 11.89
N ARG A 113 -10.15 -5.56 13.22
CA ARG A 113 -11.24 -5.70 14.20
C ARG A 113 -11.08 -4.72 15.35
N ALA A 114 -12.22 -4.29 15.88
CA ALA A 114 -12.30 -3.54 17.13
C ALA A 114 -13.40 -4.12 18.00
N PHE A 115 -13.12 -4.34 19.28
CA PHE A 115 -14.09 -4.86 20.24
C PHE A 115 -13.89 -4.23 21.63
N THR A 116 -14.85 -4.41 22.49
CA THR A 116 -14.79 -3.93 23.88
C THR A 116 -14.75 -5.12 24.82
N LEU A 117 -13.78 -5.16 25.71
CA LEU A 117 -13.76 -6.08 26.84
C LEU A 117 -14.17 -5.36 28.11
N SER A 118 -15.09 -5.98 28.88
CA SER A 118 -15.57 -5.44 30.15
C SER A 118 -14.36 -5.23 31.10
N GLY A 119 -14.23 -4.04 31.64
CA GLY A 119 -13.13 -3.65 32.52
C GLY A 119 -11.83 -3.23 31.80
N PHE A 120 -11.63 -3.55 30.53
CA PHE A 120 -10.40 -3.24 29.78
C PHE A 120 -10.56 -2.08 28.78
N GLY A 121 -11.77 -1.83 28.27
CA GLY A 121 -12.02 -0.77 27.32
C GLY A 121 -11.96 -1.23 25.86
N THR A 122 -11.47 -0.37 24.96
CA THR A 122 -11.43 -0.63 23.51
C THR A 122 -10.15 -1.37 23.13
N ILE A 123 -10.31 -2.52 22.50
CA ILE A 123 -9.22 -3.33 21.96
C ILE A 123 -9.35 -3.35 20.44
N ILE A 124 -8.23 -3.16 19.76
CA ILE A 124 -8.09 -3.31 18.32
C ILE A 124 -7.17 -4.47 18.00
N THR A 125 -7.37 -5.10 16.84
CA THR A 125 -6.44 -6.09 16.27
C THR A 125 -6.05 -5.71 14.85
N GLY A 126 -4.84 -6.12 14.47
CA GLY A 126 -4.29 -5.91 13.14
C GLY A 126 -2.92 -6.54 13.01
N THR A 127 -2.32 -6.44 11.83
CA THR A 127 -0.92 -6.78 11.58
C THR A 127 -0.12 -5.51 11.45
N LEU A 128 0.92 -5.34 12.27
CA LEU A 128 1.83 -4.21 12.17
C LEU A 128 2.64 -4.35 10.88
N VAL A 129 2.43 -3.45 9.92
CA VAL A 129 3.04 -3.58 8.59
C VAL A 129 4.41 -2.93 8.49
N SER A 130 4.72 -1.96 9.35
CA SER A 130 6.00 -1.28 9.43
C SER A 130 6.26 -0.76 10.85
N GLY A 131 7.53 -0.56 11.19
CA GLY A 131 7.99 0.08 12.42
C GLY A 131 7.80 -0.74 13.69
N THR A 132 7.91 -0.05 14.82
CA THR A 132 7.78 -0.60 16.17
C THR A 132 6.77 0.24 16.95
N ILE A 133 5.91 -0.41 17.73
CA ILE A 133 4.97 0.25 18.64
C ILE A 133 5.29 -0.18 20.06
N SER A 134 5.43 0.79 20.97
CA SER A 134 5.71 0.57 22.38
C SER A 134 4.50 0.87 23.27
N LYS A 135 4.45 0.20 24.42
CA LYS A 135 3.48 0.52 25.45
C LYS A 135 3.69 1.97 25.91
N GLU A 136 2.58 2.69 26.09
CA GLU A 136 2.52 4.12 26.45
C GLU A 136 2.75 5.10 25.31
N ASP A 137 3.05 4.62 24.09
CA ASP A 137 3.04 5.49 22.92
C ASP A 137 1.68 6.17 22.77
N THR A 138 1.73 7.39 22.25
CA THR A 138 0.55 8.12 21.79
C THR A 138 0.56 8.13 20.29
N LEU A 139 -0.45 7.51 19.70
CA LEU A 139 -0.62 7.38 18.26
C LEU A 139 -1.95 7.99 17.83
N GLU A 140 -2.11 8.23 16.54
CA GLU A 140 -3.32 8.78 15.95
C GLU A 140 -4.10 7.71 15.18
N MET A 141 -5.41 7.73 15.32
CA MET A 141 -6.33 6.87 14.61
C MET A 141 -6.80 7.57 13.32
N TYR A 142 -6.31 7.12 12.18
CA TYR A 142 -6.70 7.63 10.85
C TYR A 142 -7.85 6.82 10.25
N PRO A 143 -8.78 7.42 9.49
CA PRO A 143 -8.89 8.84 9.15
C PRO A 143 -9.59 9.69 10.22
N ILE A 144 -9.84 9.16 11.42
CA ILE A 144 -10.64 9.81 12.48
C ILE A 144 -9.95 11.08 13.03
N GLY A 145 -8.60 11.13 12.99
CA GLY A 145 -7.83 12.26 13.52
C GLY A 145 -7.82 12.32 15.06
N LYS A 146 -7.90 11.17 15.73
CA LYS A 146 -7.99 11.11 17.18
C LYS A 146 -6.78 10.45 17.82
N GLU A 147 -6.15 11.16 18.74
CA GLU A 147 -5.03 10.63 19.51
C GLU A 147 -5.50 9.56 20.50
N CYS A 148 -4.79 8.44 20.47
CA CYS A 148 -5.02 7.26 21.30
C CYS A 148 -3.74 6.91 22.06
N LYS A 149 -3.85 6.69 23.37
CA LYS A 149 -2.73 6.20 24.18
C LYS A 149 -2.80 4.68 24.31
N ILE A 150 -1.69 4.00 24.12
CA ILE A 150 -1.56 2.55 24.25
C ILE A 150 -1.45 2.17 25.74
N ARG A 151 -2.35 1.29 26.19
CA ARG A 151 -2.37 0.78 27.57
C ARG A 151 -1.66 -0.55 27.71
N SER A 152 -1.88 -1.45 26.75
CA SER A 152 -1.24 -2.76 26.70
C SER A 152 -1.18 -3.27 25.29
N ILE A 153 -0.21 -4.13 25.03
CA ILE A 153 0.06 -4.79 23.77
C ILE A 153 0.09 -6.29 24.02
N GLN A 154 -0.59 -7.08 23.20
CA GLN A 154 -0.50 -8.53 23.23
C GLN A 154 -0.10 -9.06 21.84
N VAL A 155 0.85 -9.98 21.85
CA VAL A 155 1.33 -10.72 20.69
C VAL A 155 1.21 -12.20 21.02
N HIS A 156 0.51 -12.96 20.17
CA HIS A 156 0.24 -14.39 20.39
C HIS A 156 -0.37 -14.72 21.78
N GLY A 157 -1.21 -13.82 22.30
CA GLY A 157 -1.86 -13.99 23.61
C GLY A 157 -1.00 -13.64 24.82
N GLU A 158 0.24 -13.22 24.64
CA GLU A 158 1.16 -12.78 25.69
C GLU A 158 1.27 -11.26 25.73
N ASP A 159 1.31 -10.70 26.95
CA ASP A 159 1.58 -9.28 27.14
C ASP A 159 3.03 -8.94 26.80
N LYS A 160 3.21 -7.93 25.97
CA LYS A 160 4.52 -7.43 25.52
C LYS A 160 4.64 -5.94 25.82
N LYS A 161 5.89 -5.47 25.96
CA LYS A 161 6.19 -4.03 26.09
C LYS A 161 6.19 -3.34 24.74
N GLU A 162 6.59 -4.08 23.70
CA GLU A 162 6.74 -3.61 22.33
C GLU A 162 6.24 -4.67 21.35
N CYS A 163 5.87 -4.23 20.16
CA CYS A 163 5.57 -5.11 19.02
C CYS A 163 6.23 -4.55 17.76
N TYR A 164 6.52 -5.43 16.82
CA TYR A 164 7.34 -5.17 15.64
C TYR A 164 6.59 -5.46 14.35
N ALA A 165 7.03 -4.84 13.27
CA ALA A 165 6.54 -5.12 11.93
C ALA A 165 6.51 -6.63 11.63
N GLY A 166 5.44 -7.08 10.97
CA GLY A 166 5.15 -8.49 10.70
C GLY A 166 4.29 -9.19 11.76
N GLN A 167 4.21 -8.67 12.97
CA GLN A 167 3.45 -9.30 14.04
C GLN A 167 1.96 -8.98 13.97
N ARG A 168 1.13 -10.00 14.22
CA ARG A 168 -0.28 -9.80 14.52
C ARG A 168 -0.46 -9.45 15.99
N VAL A 169 -1.09 -8.31 16.23
CA VAL A 169 -1.16 -7.70 17.57
C VAL A 169 -2.59 -7.40 18.00
N ALA A 170 -2.81 -7.42 19.31
CA ALA A 170 -3.98 -6.85 19.94
C ALA A 170 -3.53 -5.70 20.85
N ILE A 171 -4.11 -4.51 20.65
CA ILE A 171 -3.73 -3.30 21.39
C ILE A 171 -4.94 -2.75 22.12
N ASN A 172 -4.77 -2.52 23.41
CA ASN A 172 -5.74 -1.82 24.24
C ASN A 172 -5.49 -0.32 24.16
N LEU A 173 -6.50 0.43 23.73
CA LEU A 173 -6.44 1.87 23.55
C LEU A 173 -7.25 2.62 24.61
N SER A 174 -6.75 3.79 25.00
CA SER A 174 -7.52 4.80 25.73
C SER A 174 -7.97 5.93 24.81
N ASN A 175 -8.91 6.73 25.31
CA ASN A 175 -9.43 7.93 24.65
C ASN A 175 -10.28 7.68 23.38
N ILE A 176 -10.54 6.43 22.99
CA ILE A 176 -11.37 6.10 21.83
C ILE A 176 -12.37 5.01 22.18
N LYS A 177 -13.59 5.12 21.66
CA LYS A 177 -14.64 4.13 21.84
C LYS A 177 -14.74 3.22 20.61
N LYS A 178 -15.05 1.95 20.83
CA LYS A 178 -15.21 0.95 19.74
C LYS A 178 -16.12 1.45 18.61
N LYS A 179 -17.20 2.16 18.92
CA LYS A 179 -18.15 2.68 17.92
C LYS A 179 -17.56 3.73 16.96
N GLU A 180 -16.44 4.34 17.34
CA GLU A 180 -15.75 5.34 16.53
C GLU A 180 -14.80 4.67 15.51
N ILE A 181 -14.38 3.42 15.78
CA ILE A 181 -13.42 2.69 14.97
C ILE A 181 -14.17 1.83 13.95
N LYS A 182 -13.89 2.04 12.68
CA LYS A 182 -14.34 1.18 11.58
C LYS A 182 -13.19 0.27 11.14
N ARG A 183 -13.52 -0.86 10.49
CA ARG A 183 -12.54 -1.62 9.73
C ARG A 183 -11.95 -0.71 8.65
N GLY A 184 -10.64 -0.78 8.44
CA GLY A 184 -9.95 0.11 7.52
C GLY A 184 -9.31 1.33 8.17
N CYS A 185 -9.60 1.61 9.45
CA CYS A 185 -8.81 2.58 10.21
C CYS A 185 -7.35 2.12 10.32
N VAL A 186 -6.45 3.08 10.44
CA VAL A 186 -5.01 2.84 10.60
C VAL A 186 -4.52 3.56 11.86
N LEU A 187 -3.77 2.87 12.71
CA LEU A 187 -3.08 3.47 13.84
C LEU A 187 -1.63 3.75 13.42
N ALA A 188 -1.20 5.00 13.54
CA ALA A 188 0.14 5.47 13.18
C ALA A 188 0.55 6.67 14.05
N PRO A 189 1.82 7.14 14.03
CA PRO A 189 2.23 8.31 14.78
C PRO A 189 1.39 9.54 14.48
N VAL A 190 1.27 10.42 15.47
CA VAL A 190 0.51 11.67 15.36
C VAL A 190 1.08 12.51 14.22
N ASN A 191 0.21 12.99 13.34
CA ASN A 191 0.58 13.79 12.17
C ASN A 191 1.49 13.08 11.14
N SER A 192 1.60 11.74 11.13
CA SER A 192 2.44 10.99 10.19
C SER A 192 1.74 10.62 8.87
N MET A 193 0.42 10.73 8.81
CA MET A 193 -0.37 10.43 7.61
C MET A 193 -1.33 11.56 7.30
N LYS A 194 -1.83 11.59 6.08
CA LYS A 194 -2.85 12.51 5.63
C LYS A 194 -4.06 11.74 5.12
N ASN A 195 -5.26 12.18 5.51
CA ASN A 195 -6.49 11.61 4.97
C ASN A 195 -6.67 12.06 3.51
N THR A 196 -7.22 11.19 2.69
CA THR A 196 -7.47 11.45 1.28
C THR A 196 -8.74 10.77 0.79
N ASP A 197 -9.45 11.43 -0.11
CA ASP A 197 -10.53 10.91 -0.93
C ASP A 197 -10.14 10.82 -2.41
N LEU A 198 -8.86 11.08 -2.74
CA LEU A 198 -8.35 11.12 -4.10
C LEU A 198 -6.99 10.39 -4.17
N LEU A 199 -6.85 9.50 -5.16
CA LEU A 199 -5.63 8.71 -5.37
C LEU A 199 -5.25 8.70 -6.84
N ASP A 200 -3.96 8.91 -7.15
CA ASP A 200 -3.42 8.54 -8.44
C ASP A 200 -2.79 7.15 -8.33
N VAL A 201 -3.12 6.27 -9.25
CA VAL A 201 -2.71 4.86 -9.22
C VAL A 201 -2.26 4.37 -10.59
N LYS A 202 -1.38 3.37 -10.60
CA LYS A 202 -1.22 2.47 -11.73
C LYS A 202 -2.16 1.29 -11.52
N LEU A 203 -3.08 1.08 -12.44
CA LEU A 203 -4.08 0.02 -12.38
C LEU A 203 -3.83 -0.99 -13.51
N ASN A 204 -3.78 -2.25 -13.16
CA ASN A 204 -3.68 -3.38 -14.09
C ASN A 204 -5.01 -4.14 -14.07
N VAL A 205 -5.60 -4.34 -15.24
CA VAL A 205 -6.78 -5.19 -15.41
C VAL A 205 -6.32 -6.62 -15.59
N LEU A 206 -6.95 -7.57 -14.88
CA LEU A 206 -6.63 -8.98 -14.95
C LEU A 206 -6.85 -9.53 -16.38
N ASP A 207 -5.96 -10.42 -16.83
CA ASP A 207 -6.14 -11.15 -18.10
C ASP A 207 -7.43 -11.98 -18.11
N SER A 208 -7.81 -12.52 -16.94
CA SER A 208 -9.03 -13.29 -16.73
C SER A 208 -10.32 -12.47 -16.72
N SER A 209 -10.22 -11.14 -16.72
CA SER A 209 -11.40 -10.27 -16.71
C SER A 209 -12.18 -10.39 -18.02
N LEU A 210 -13.48 -10.59 -17.91
CA LEU A 210 -14.38 -10.59 -19.06
C LEU A 210 -14.87 -9.18 -19.45
N ARG A 211 -14.49 -8.17 -18.68
CA ARG A 211 -15.02 -6.81 -18.80
C ARG A 211 -13.88 -5.80 -18.90
N VAL A 212 -14.17 -4.74 -19.61
CA VAL A 212 -13.29 -3.59 -19.83
C VAL A 212 -13.57 -2.54 -18.76
N LEU A 213 -12.54 -1.90 -18.22
CA LEU A 213 -12.68 -0.76 -17.34
C LEU A 213 -12.87 0.51 -18.18
N THR A 214 -14.01 1.17 -18.01
CA THR A 214 -14.34 2.42 -18.69
C THR A 214 -14.26 3.62 -17.75
N ASN A 215 -14.16 4.81 -18.35
CA ASN A 215 -14.12 6.05 -17.58
C ASN A 215 -15.39 6.24 -16.75
N HIS A 216 -15.23 6.72 -15.51
CA HIS A 216 -16.27 6.89 -14.49
C HIS A 216 -16.91 5.59 -13.96
N SER A 217 -16.35 4.41 -14.25
CA SER A 217 -16.77 3.16 -13.62
C SER A 217 -16.78 3.29 -12.11
N ARG A 218 -17.86 2.82 -11.49
CA ARG A 218 -17.98 2.74 -10.02
C ARG A 218 -17.47 1.40 -9.54
N LEU A 219 -16.54 1.42 -8.60
CA LEU A 219 -15.82 0.24 -8.14
C LEU A 219 -15.82 0.16 -6.61
N HIS A 220 -15.69 -1.06 -6.10
CA HIS A 220 -15.18 -1.29 -4.75
C HIS A 220 -13.67 -1.25 -4.79
N PHE A 221 -13.07 -0.45 -3.94
CA PHE A 221 -11.62 -0.31 -3.76
C PHE A 221 -11.21 -0.92 -2.43
N PHE A 222 -10.22 -1.81 -2.48
CA PHE A 222 -9.70 -2.53 -1.31
C PHE A 222 -8.22 -2.24 -1.17
N THR A 223 -7.81 -1.73 -0.01
CA THR A 223 -6.40 -1.58 0.34
C THR A 223 -6.20 -1.79 1.83
N GLY A 224 -5.15 -2.52 2.23
CA GLY A 224 -5.00 -2.88 3.63
C GLY A 224 -6.20 -3.64 4.16
N THR A 225 -6.85 -3.05 5.15
CA THR A 225 -8.09 -3.54 5.73
C THR A 225 -9.30 -2.70 5.31
N SER A 226 -9.08 -1.65 4.52
CA SER A 226 -10.12 -0.73 4.04
C SER A 226 -10.90 -1.31 2.87
N GLU A 227 -12.18 -1.00 2.84
CA GLU A 227 -13.07 -1.18 1.71
C GLU A 227 -13.89 0.09 1.54
N VAL A 228 -13.76 0.76 0.40
CA VAL A 228 -14.51 1.98 0.08
C VAL A 228 -14.97 1.96 -1.36
N LEU A 229 -16.05 2.67 -1.67
CA LEU A 229 -16.50 2.85 -3.04
C LEU A 229 -15.70 3.99 -3.69
N CYS A 230 -15.46 3.85 -4.99
CA CYS A 230 -14.77 4.89 -5.76
C CYS A 230 -15.31 5.01 -7.19
N ARG A 231 -14.91 6.08 -7.87
CA ARG A 231 -15.07 6.27 -9.32
C ARG A 231 -13.70 6.36 -9.96
N ALA A 232 -13.50 5.59 -11.03
CA ALA A 232 -12.26 5.58 -11.80
C ALA A 232 -12.30 6.66 -12.90
N VAL A 233 -11.32 7.57 -12.90
CA VAL A 233 -11.08 8.52 -13.97
C VAL A 233 -9.83 8.09 -14.71
N LEU A 234 -9.98 7.56 -15.93
CA LEU A 234 -8.86 7.09 -16.75
C LEU A 234 -8.10 8.30 -17.31
N LEU A 235 -6.79 8.39 -17.11
CA LEU A 235 -6.01 9.59 -17.44
C LEU A 235 -5.34 9.49 -18.82
N ASP A 236 -4.89 8.29 -19.20
CA ASP A 236 -4.07 8.03 -20.39
C ASP A 236 -4.79 7.23 -21.50
N LYS A 237 -5.94 6.64 -21.19
CA LYS A 237 -6.68 5.77 -22.13
C LYS A 237 -8.19 6.05 -22.09
N GLU A 238 -8.91 5.66 -23.15
CA GLU A 238 -10.38 5.69 -23.16
C GLU A 238 -10.96 4.55 -22.34
N GLU A 239 -10.35 3.38 -22.44
CA GLU A 239 -10.69 2.16 -21.69
C GLU A 239 -9.44 1.34 -21.40
N ILE A 240 -9.49 0.46 -20.40
CA ILE A 240 -8.44 -0.50 -20.06
C ILE A 240 -9.04 -1.89 -20.17
N GLY A 241 -8.56 -2.66 -21.15
CA GLY A 241 -9.01 -4.03 -21.44
C GLY A 241 -8.27 -5.08 -20.57
N PRO A 242 -8.69 -6.36 -20.67
CA PRO A 242 -8.00 -7.46 -20.01
C PRO A 242 -6.52 -7.52 -20.37
N GLY A 243 -5.65 -7.71 -19.37
CA GLY A 243 -4.19 -7.72 -19.52
C GLY A 243 -3.54 -6.36 -19.73
N GLU A 244 -4.32 -5.29 -19.81
CA GLU A 244 -3.80 -3.95 -19.98
C GLU A 244 -3.64 -3.21 -18.65
N SER A 245 -2.80 -2.18 -18.68
CA SER A 245 -2.61 -1.25 -17.56
C SER A 245 -2.81 0.19 -17.99
N GLY A 246 -3.12 1.06 -17.02
CA GLY A 246 -3.26 2.49 -17.27
C GLY A 246 -3.10 3.31 -16.00
N TYR A 247 -2.96 4.62 -16.17
CA TYR A 247 -2.98 5.59 -15.08
C TYR A 247 -4.41 6.02 -14.80
N VAL A 248 -4.79 5.91 -13.54
CA VAL A 248 -6.16 6.17 -13.10
C VAL A 248 -6.16 7.07 -11.88
N GLN A 249 -7.01 8.08 -11.89
CA GLN A 249 -7.33 8.82 -10.68
C GLN A 249 -8.60 8.23 -10.06
N LEU A 250 -8.47 7.66 -8.86
CA LEU A 250 -9.59 7.12 -8.10
C LEU A 250 -10.17 8.20 -7.18
N ARG A 251 -11.47 8.47 -7.31
CA ARG A 251 -12.23 9.37 -6.46
C ARG A 251 -13.03 8.54 -5.49
N LEU A 252 -12.61 8.56 -4.23
CA LEU A 252 -13.22 7.74 -3.18
C LEU A 252 -14.47 8.42 -2.63
N GLU A 253 -15.44 7.63 -2.17
CA GLU A 253 -16.66 8.13 -1.54
C GLU A 253 -16.48 8.38 -0.03
N GLU A 254 -15.39 7.87 0.59
CA GLU A 254 -15.00 8.11 1.98
C GLU A 254 -13.49 8.38 2.05
N GLU A 255 -13.07 9.18 3.03
CA GLU A 255 -11.64 9.40 3.30
C GLU A 255 -10.97 8.17 3.88
N ILE A 256 -9.75 7.90 3.45
CA ILE A 256 -8.87 6.86 3.96
C ILE A 256 -7.47 7.43 4.22
N ALA A 257 -6.64 6.66 4.91
CA ALA A 257 -5.22 6.97 5.09
C ALA A 257 -4.38 5.85 4.48
N VAL A 258 -3.63 6.17 3.45
CA VAL A 258 -2.79 5.25 2.68
C VAL A 258 -1.45 5.90 2.37
N ARG A 259 -0.51 5.10 1.86
CA ARG A 259 0.82 5.55 1.44
C ARG A 259 1.06 5.24 -0.03
N ARG A 260 1.99 5.97 -0.63
CA ARG A 260 2.59 5.58 -1.90
C ARG A 260 3.17 4.17 -1.79
N GLY A 261 3.00 3.36 -2.83
CA GLY A 261 3.45 1.96 -2.85
C GLY A 261 2.46 0.96 -2.24
N ASP A 262 1.41 1.43 -1.55
CA ASP A 262 0.38 0.52 -1.08
C ASP A 262 -0.29 -0.18 -2.26
N LYS A 263 -0.45 -1.50 -2.14
CA LYS A 263 -1.17 -2.31 -3.12
C LYS A 263 -2.67 -2.22 -2.88
N PHE A 264 -3.42 -2.33 -3.97
CA PHE A 264 -4.88 -2.32 -3.92
C PHE A 264 -5.47 -3.31 -4.91
N VAL A 265 -6.72 -3.67 -4.66
CA VAL A 265 -7.56 -4.48 -5.55
C VAL A 265 -8.85 -3.70 -5.82
N VAL A 266 -9.37 -3.81 -7.04
CA VAL A 266 -10.67 -3.23 -7.41
C VAL A 266 -11.61 -4.30 -7.93
N ARG A 267 -12.89 -4.14 -7.56
CA ARG A 267 -13.99 -5.00 -8.01
C ARG A 267 -15.10 -4.13 -8.59
N PHE A 268 -15.80 -4.63 -9.59
CA PHE A 268 -17.00 -3.94 -10.09
C PHE A 268 -18.05 -3.80 -9.01
N TYR A 269 -18.79 -2.70 -9.05
CA TYR A 269 -19.88 -2.46 -8.10
C TYR A 269 -21.00 -3.51 -8.25
N SER A 270 -21.37 -3.88 -9.48
CA SER A 270 -22.39 -4.88 -9.74
C SER A 270 -22.25 -5.44 -11.17
N PRO A 271 -22.20 -6.77 -11.35
CA PRO A 271 -21.93 -7.75 -10.30
C PRO A 271 -20.56 -7.55 -9.65
N MET A 272 -20.41 -8.02 -8.41
CA MET A 272 -19.15 -7.91 -7.68
C MET A 272 -18.15 -8.95 -8.21
N GLU A 273 -17.28 -8.50 -9.09
CA GLU A 273 -16.25 -9.30 -9.78
C GLU A 273 -14.92 -8.58 -9.69
N THR A 274 -13.85 -9.30 -9.36
CA THR A 274 -12.50 -8.73 -9.33
C THR A 274 -12.07 -8.39 -10.76
N ILE A 275 -11.75 -7.12 -10.99
CA ILE A 275 -11.32 -6.65 -12.32
C ILE A 275 -9.83 -6.44 -12.40
N GLY A 276 -9.19 -6.06 -11.31
CA GLY A 276 -7.78 -5.75 -11.31
C GLY A 276 -7.30 -5.18 -10.00
N GLY A 277 -6.14 -4.59 -10.04
CA GLY A 277 -5.49 -3.96 -8.90
C GLY A 277 -4.24 -3.23 -9.34
N GLY A 278 -3.40 -2.85 -8.40
CA GLY A 278 -2.17 -2.16 -8.72
C GLY A 278 -1.52 -1.49 -7.52
N VAL A 279 -0.89 -0.36 -7.77
CA VAL A 279 -0.11 0.38 -6.78
C VAL A 279 -0.55 1.85 -6.71
N ILE A 280 -0.59 2.40 -5.51
CA ILE A 280 -0.84 3.81 -5.27
C ILE A 280 0.43 4.59 -5.57
N LEU A 281 0.37 5.51 -6.51
CA LEU A 281 1.48 6.39 -6.91
C LEU A 281 1.50 7.68 -6.10
N GLU A 282 0.31 8.25 -5.85
CA GLU A 282 0.14 9.49 -5.11
C GLU A 282 -1.13 9.44 -4.24
N PRO A 283 -1.01 9.53 -2.91
CA PRO A 283 -2.16 9.45 -1.99
C PRO A 283 -2.87 10.79 -1.75
N ASN A 284 -2.44 11.90 -2.28
CA ASN A 284 -3.08 13.21 -2.12
C ASN A 284 -2.88 14.09 -3.36
N PRO A 285 -3.25 13.59 -4.56
CA PRO A 285 -3.02 14.33 -5.78
C PRO A 285 -3.97 15.53 -5.90
N LYS A 286 -3.61 16.46 -6.79
CA LYS A 286 -4.58 17.44 -7.32
C LYS A 286 -5.47 16.75 -8.35
N ILE A 287 -6.68 17.30 -8.57
CA ILE A 287 -7.56 16.83 -9.65
C ILE A 287 -6.85 17.01 -11.00
N LYS A 288 -6.72 15.92 -11.73
CA LYS A 288 -6.04 15.86 -13.03
C LYS A 288 -7.03 15.82 -14.18
N ARG A 289 -6.61 16.36 -15.33
CA ARG A 289 -7.36 16.25 -16.58
C ARG A 289 -6.83 15.07 -17.38
N ARG A 290 -7.73 14.42 -18.11
CA ARG A 290 -7.40 13.30 -19.01
C ARG A 290 -6.55 13.75 -20.19
N PHE A 291 -5.71 12.86 -20.70
CA PHE A 291 -4.92 13.05 -21.92
C PHE A 291 -4.03 14.29 -21.92
N GLN A 292 -3.41 14.57 -20.77
CA GLN A 292 -2.42 15.63 -20.66
C GLN A 292 -1.04 14.96 -20.56
N ASP A 293 -0.15 15.26 -21.52
CA ASP A 293 1.17 14.64 -21.61
C ASP A 293 2.02 14.92 -20.34
N ASP A 294 1.96 16.14 -19.81
CA ASP A 294 2.65 16.54 -18.59
C ASP A 294 2.18 15.74 -17.35
N VAL A 295 0.89 15.40 -17.29
CA VAL A 295 0.32 14.57 -16.23
C VAL A 295 0.81 13.13 -16.35
N ILE A 296 0.85 12.59 -17.56
CA ILE A 296 1.29 11.22 -17.81
C ILE A 296 2.76 11.08 -17.49
N GLU A 297 3.61 12.01 -17.95
CA GLU A 297 5.03 12.03 -17.64
C GLU A 297 5.31 12.15 -16.12
N GLU A 298 4.52 12.94 -15.39
CA GLU A 298 4.61 13.03 -13.93
C GLU A 298 4.33 11.66 -13.28
N LEU A 299 3.29 10.96 -13.74
CA LEU A 299 2.90 9.66 -13.19
C LEU A 299 3.91 8.56 -13.55
N GLU A 300 4.49 8.58 -14.74
CA GLU A 300 5.58 7.68 -15.15
C GLU A 300 6.80 7.86 -14.26
N ARG A 301 7.18 9.10 -13.96
CA ARG A 301 8.28 9.39 -13.02
C ARG A 301 7.95 8.92 -11.60
N LYS A 302 6.70 9.05 -11.14
CA LYS A 302 6.27 8.52 -9.85
C LYS A 302 6.24 6.99 -9.81
N GLU A 303 5.95 6.33 -10.93
CA GLU A 303 5.98 4.87 -11.02
C GLU A 303 7.40 4.31 -10.97
N SER A 304 8.32 4.90 -11.73
CA SER A 304 9.69 4.42 -11.91
C SER A 304 10.74 5.10 -11.02
N GLY A 305 10.40 6.24 -10.43
CA GLY A 305 11.34 7.08 -9.70
C GLY A 305 11.65 6.60 -8.28
N SER A 306 12.85 6.99 -7.83
CA SER A 306 13.30 6.84 -6.44
C SER A 306 12.44 7.69 -5.48
N SER A 307 12.64 7.53 -4.17
CA SER A 307 12.05 8.42 -3.16
C SER A 307 12.50 9.87 -3.36
N ALA A 308 13.76 10.08 -3.71
CA ALA A 308 14.34 11.39 -4.03
C ALA A 308 13.61 12.06 -5.21
N ASP A 309 13.33 11.33 -6.30
CA ASP A 309 12.57 11.84 -7.45
C ASP A 309 11.19 12.35 -7.05
N VAL A 310 10.52 11.62 -6.15
CA VAL A 310 9.19 12.00 -5.65
C VAL A 310 9.26 13.24 -4.77
N ILE A 311 10.28 13.37 -3.93
CA ILE A 311 10.55 14.59 -3.15
C ILE A 311 10.77 15.79 -4.08
N ALA A 312 11.60 15.63 -5.12
CA ALA A 312 11.82 16.68 -6.11
C ALA A 312 10.54 17.13 -6.83
N LEU A 313 9.68 16.17 -7.20
CA LEU A 313 8.36 16.45 -7.80
C LEU A 313 7.44 17.23 -6.86
N HIS A 314 7.39 16.87 -5.57
CA HIS A 314 6.61 17.61 -4.58
C HIS A 314 7.15 19.02 -4.35
N ALA A 315 8.48 19.17 -4.25
CA ALA A 315 9.12 20.48 -4.12
C ALA A 315 8.80 21.37 -5.34
N LYS A 316 8.85 20.82 -6.55
CA LYS A 316 8.50 21.52 -7.80
C LYS A 316 7.02 21.91 -7.85
N ALA A 317 6.13 21.00 -7.48
CA ALA A 317 4.68 21.25 -7.45
C ALA A 317 4.26 22.31 -6.43
N HIS A 318 5.11 22.59 -5.42
CA HIS A 318 4.91 23.66 -4.44
C HIS A 318 5.19 25.07 -5.00
N GLY A 319 5.88 25.16 -6.13
CA GLY A 319 6.07 26.37 -6.92
C GLY A 319 6.88 27.45 -6.18
N ASP A 320 6.31 28.63 -6.07
CA ASP A 320 7.00 29.83 -5.51
C ASP A 320 7.10 29.80 -3.96
N THR A 321 6.66 28.72 -3.29
CA THR A 321 6.70 28.59 -1.83
C THR A 321 7.63 27.45 -1.38
N LEU A 322 8.20 27.63 -0.20
CA LEU A 322 9.05 26.61 0.43
C LEU A 322 8.16 25.50 1.03
N ILE A 323 8.61 24.25 0.91
CA ILE A 323 7.99 23.10 1.58
C ILE A 323 8.92 22.57 2.69
N SER A 324 8.37 22.23 3.86
CA SER A 324 9.18 21.70 4.96
C SER A 324 9.46 20.20 4.79
N CYS A 325 10.58 19.72 5.35
CA CYS A 325 10.89 18.29 5.38
C CYS A 325 9.81 17.49 6.11
N ALA A 326 9.21 18.04 7.17
CA ALA A 326 8.09 17.41 7.86
C ALA A 326 6.83 17.27 6.97
N GLU A 327 6.55 18.24 6.12
CA GLU A 327 5.45 18.13 5.14
C GLU A 327 5.79 17.14 4.01
N LEU A 328 7.05 17.14 3.54
CA LEU A 328 7.54 16.13 2.59
C LEU A 328 7.40 14.73 3.17
N ALA A 329 7.80 14.49 4.41
CA ALA A 329 7.65 13.21 5.08
C ALA A 329 6.19 12.74 5.11
N LYS A 330 5.24 13.67 5.38
CA LYS A 330 3.81 13.36 5.33
C LYS A 330 3.30 13.00 3.94
N LEU A 331 3.71 13.76 2.93
CA LEU A 331 3.24 13.58 1.55
C LEU A 331 3.81 12.30 0.93
N THR A 332 5.08 12.00 1.19
CA THR A 332 5.77 10.82 0.66
C THR A 332 5.61 9.59 1.55
N ALA A 333 5.23 9.80 2.82
CA ALA A 333 5.17 8.80 3.88
C ALA A 333 6.53 8.12 4.17
N LEU A 334 7.60 8.85 3.94
CA LEU A 334 8.97 8.48 4.33
C LEU A 334 9.21 8.87 5.78
N SER A 335 10.19 8.23 6.43
CA SER A 335 10.67 8.67 7.73
C SER A 335 11.40 10.01 7.62
N PRO A 336 11.53 10.78 8.70
CA PRO A 336 12.32 12.00 8.71
C PRO A 336 13.78 11.78 8.28
N GLU A 337 14.34 10.62 8.63
CA GLU A 337 15.71 10.21 8.28
C GLU A 337 15.84 9.98 6.77
N GLU A 338 14.93 9.21 6.17
CA GLU A 338 14.88 8.96 4.72
C GLU A 338 14.72 10.28 3.94
N VAL A 339 13.82 11.16 4.39
CA VAL A 339 13.66 12.49 3.77
C VAL A 339 14.93 13.31 3.87
N ALA A 340 15.64 13.25 5.01
CA ALA A 340 16.89 14.00 5.18
C ALA A 340 18.01 13.48 4.27
N GLU A 341 18.11 12.17 4.05
CA GLU A 341 19.05 11.56 3.13
C GLU A 341 18.75 11.95 1.68
N ASP A 342 17.50 11.77 1.23
CA ASP A 342 17.06 12.13 -0.12
C ASP A 342 17.20 13.63 -0.41
N VAL A 343 16.87 14.49 0.54
CA VAL A 343 17.02 15.94 0.44
C VAL A 343 18.50 16.33 0.28
N LYS A 344 19.39 15.66 1.01
CA LYS A 344 20.83 15.88 0.88
C LYS A 344 21.36 15.47 -0.50
N GLU A 345 20.94 14.31 -1.01
CA GLU A 345 21.28 13.84 -2.35
C GLU A 345 20.82 14.84 -3.43
N LEU A 346 19.57 15.28 -3.38
CA LEU A 346 19.01 16.24 -4.32
C LEU A 346 19.66 17.63 -4.24
N GLU A 347 20.11 18.05 -3.06
CA GLU A 347 20.87 19.29 -2.89
C GLU A 347 22.28 19.18 -3.51
N GLU A 348 22.97 18.05 -3.31
CA GLU A 348 24.26 17.77 -3.91
C GLU A 348 24.18 17.72 -5.44
N GLU A 349 23.08 17.23 -6.00
CA GLU A 349 22.77 17.24 -7.44
C GLU A 349 22.38 18.63 -7.98
N GLY A 350 22.07 19.58 -7.10
CA GLY A 350 21.59 20.92 -7.48
C GLY A 350 20.15 20.96 -7.96
N THR A 351 19.37 19.93 -7.68
CA THR A 351 17.93 19.82 -8.02
C THR A 351 17.07 20.67 -7.09
N ILE A 352 17.48 20.81 -5.84
CA ILE A 352 16.81 21.61 -4.82
C ILE A 352 17.80 22.48 -4.05
N TYR A 353 17.27 23.48 -3.35
CA TYR A 353 17.98 24.29 -2.36
C TYR A 353 17.36 24.04 -0.98
N THR A 354 18.18 23.98 0.06
CA THR A 354 17.77 23.80 1.44
C THR A 354 17.92 25.08 2.25
N PHE A 355 16.98 25.31 3.15
CA PHE A 355 16.93 26.46 4.05
C PHE A 355 16.69 25.98 5.49
N PRO A 356 17.77 25.72 6.28
CA PRO A 356 17.64 25.35 7.68
C PRO A 356 17.01 26.48 8.49
N MET A 357 15.88 26.21 9.12
CA MET A 357 15.20 27.13 10.02
C MET A 357 15.09 26.54 11.43
N ARG A 358 14.69 27.37 12.43
CA ARG A 358 14.70 26.95 13.85
C ARG A 358 13.91 25.68 14.17
N LYS A 359 12.89 25.34 13.38
CA LYS A 359 11.97 24.21 13.66
C LYS A 359 12.08 23.08 12.65
N ASP A 360 12.53 23.36 11.42
CA ASP A 360 12.57 22.39 10.32
C ASP A 360 13.49 22.90 9.20
N THR A 361 13.89 22.00 8.30
CA THR A 361 14.56 22.37 7.06
C THR A 361 13.49 22.52 5.97
N TYR A 362 13.58 23.62 5.23
CA TYR A 362 12.69 23.91 4.10
C TYR A 362 13.42 23.68 2.80
N VAL A 363 12.69 23.26 1.79
CA VAL A 363 13.18 22.88 0.48
C VAL A 363 12.51 23.72 -0.59
N TRP A 364 13.27 24.12 -1.61
CA TRP A 364 12.80 24.83 -2.79
C TRP A 364 13.40 24.21 -4.06
N HIS A 365 12.56 23.93 -5.06
CA HIS A 365 13.04 23.34 -6.31
C HIS A 365 13.80 24.39 -7.13
N ALA A 366 14.94 24.01 -7.74
CA ALA A 366 15.80 24.92 -8.50
C ALA A 366 15.10 25.56 -9.71
N ASP A 367 14.18 24.82 -10.38
CA ASP A 367 13.39 25.39 -11.47
C ASP A 367 12.44 26.48 -10.99
N SER A 368 11.78 26.28 -9.82
CA SER A 368 10.89 27.27 -9.23
C SER A 368 11.62 28.53 -8.79
N GLU A 369 12.85 28.39 -8.28
CA GLU A 369 13.74 29.51 -7.96
C GLU A 369 14.06 30.33 -9.23
N ARG A 370 14.43 29.67 -10.33
CA ARG A 370 14.73 30.31 -11.62
C ARG A 370 13.51 31.05 -12.18
N GLU A 371 12.34 30.45 -12.10
CA GLU A 371 11.08 31.10 -12.51
C GLU A 371 10.77 32.32 -11.66
N ALA A 372 10.92 32.24 -10.34
CA ALA A 372 10.73 33.34 -9.43
C ALA A 372 11.73 34.47 -9.67
N ALA A 373 13.01 34.15 -9.86
CA ALA A 373 14.06 35.11 -10.20
C ALA A 373 13.76 35.84 -11.52
N LYS A 374 13.26 35.12 -12.54
CA LYS A 374 12.85 35.71 -13.81
C LYS A 374 11.68 36.68 -13.63
N LYS A 375 10.61 36.27 -12.91
CA LYS A 375 9.44 37.13 -12.62
C LYS A 375 9.88 38.41 -11.90
N LEU A 376 10.80 38.31 -10.95
CA LEU A 376 11.33 39.45 -10.18
C LEU A 376 12.14 40.38 -11.07
N THR A 377 12.98 39.83 -11.92
CA THR A 377 13.79 40.59 -12.89
C THR A 377 12.90 41.35 -13.89
N ASP A 378 11.87 40.68 -14.41
CA ASP A 378 10.93 41.29 -15.35
C ASP A 378 10.10 42.40 -14.67
N ALA A 379 9.69 42.17 -13.42
CA ALA A 379 9.00 43.22 -12.64
C ALA A 379 9.88 44.44 -12.33
N LEU A 380 11.17 44.21 -12.01
CA LEU A 380 12.13 45.29 -11.81
C LEU A 380 12.38 46.08 -13.09
N LYS A 381 12.58 45.41 -14.23
CA LYS A 381 12.73 46.10 -15.52
C LYS A 381 11.50 46.97 -15.85
N LYS A 382 10.30 46.43 -15.65
CA LYS A 382 9.07 47.17 -15.87
C LYS A 382 8.96 48.36 -14.93
N TYR A 383 9.35 48.23 -13.65
CA TYR A 383 9.38 49.33 -12.71
C TYR A 383 10.38 50.41 -13.11
N GLU A 384 11.59 50.07 -13.57
CA GLU A 384 12.61 50.98 -14.07
C GLU A 384 12.15 51.72 -15.34
N GLU A 385 11.44 51.06 -16.26
CA GLU A 385 10.85 51.65 -17.45
C GLU A 385 9.72 52.66 -17.08
N GLU A 386 8.91 52.33 -16.07
CA GLU A 386 7.82 53.23 -15.60
C GLU A 386 8.34 54.38 -14.72
N HIS A 387 9.54 54.26 -14.13
CA HIS A 387 10.12 55.24 -13.21
C HIS A 387 11.60 55.57 -13.54
N PRO A 388 11.89 56.14 -14.74
CA PRO A 388 13.26 56.28 -15.25
C PRO A 388 14.14 57.30 -14.48
N TYR A 389 13.64 57.94 -13.44
CA TYR A 389 14.36 58.94 -12.62
C TYR A 389 14.29 58.69 -11.10
N ARG A 390 14.07 57.43 -10.68
CA ARG A 390 14.13 57.03 -9.26
C ARG A 390 15.17 55.98 -8.98
#